data_60a4e214e6aeed896d8d9b93170779c2
#
_entry.id   60a4e214e6aeed896d8d9b93170779c2
#
_cell.length_a   1.000
_cell.length_b   1.000
_cell.length_c   1.000
_cell.angle_alpha   90.00
_cell.angle_beta   90.00
_cell.angle_gamma   90.00
#
_symmetry.space_group_name_H-M   'P 1'
#
loop_
_entity.id
_entity.type
_entity.pdbx_description
1 polymer ?
#
loop_
_entity_poly.entity_id
_entity_poly.type
_entity_poly.pdbx_seq_one_letter_code
_entity_poly.pdbx_strand_id
1 'polypeptide(L)'
;MFYEGSIARKIAAEMAPHAGALSLQDLKSYKVAEREPLRGTYRGYEIVTMPPPSSGGAHLIQILNMMERWPMNQWGVNSAQSIHYMAESMKLAYADRAEYLGDPDFVSVPLKGLTSKRYAEALAAGIDPYQARAGKDIRPGKPQPYELSLIHI
;
A
#
# COMPACT_ATOMS: atom_id res chain seq x y z
N MET A 1 -32.07 -4.52 -4.63
CA MET A 1 -31.92 -4.84 -6.06
C MET A 1 -30.55 -5.42 -6.41
N PHE A 2 -29.45 -4.83 -5.95
CA PHE A 2 -28.10 -5.33 -6.24
C PHE A 2 -27.78 -6.64 -5.50
N TYR A 3 -27.95 -6.70 -4.19
CA TYR A 3 -27.56 -7.85 -3.37
C TYR A 3 -28.56 -8.99 -3.33
N GLU A 4 -29.85 -8.75 -3.53
CA GLU A 4 -30.91 -9.76 -3.42
C GLU A 4 -31.88 -9.78 -4.61
N GLY A 5 -31.76 -8.84 -5.56
CA GLY A 5 -32.69 -8.65 -6.66
C GLY A 5 -32.27 -9.30 -7.99
N SER A 6 -32.77 -8.71 -9.07
CA SER A 6 -32.51 -9.21 -10.43
C SER A 6 -31.04 -9.14 -10.83
N ILE A 7 -30.30 -8.14 -10.34
CA ILE A 7 -28.86 -7.96 -10.63
C ILE A 7 -28.08 -9.10 -9.96
N ALA A 8 -28.33 -9.38 -8.67
CA ALA A 8 -27.69 -10.50 -7.97
C ALA A 8 -27.88 -11.83 -8.69
N ARG A 9 -29.12 -12.12 -9.13
CA ARG A 9 -29.43 -13.35 -9.87
C ARG A 9 -28.67 -13.43 -11.20
N LYS A 10 -28.54 -12.33 -11.93
CA LYS A 10 -27.79 -12.31 -13.19
C LYS A 10 -26.29 -12.53 -12.94
N ILE A 11 -25.72 -11.89 -11.92
CA ILE A 11 -24.30 -12.08 -11.57
C ILE A 11 -24.04 -13.54 -11.21
N ALA A 12 -24.82 -14.12 -10.30
CA ALA A 12 -24.63 -15.50 -9.87
C ALA A 12 -24.85 -16.52 -11.02
N ALA A 13 -25.82 -16.26 -11.91
CA ALA A 13 -26.07 -17.10 -13.07
C ALA A 13 -24.90 -17.05 -14.08
N GLU A 14 -24.25 -15.91 -14.25
CA GLU A 14 -23.07 -15.78 -15.10
C GLU A 14 -21.83 -16.44 -14.50
N MET A 15 -21.67 -16.35 -13.17
CA MET A 15 -20.54 -16.96 -12.48
C MET A 15 -20.55 -18.48 -12.48
N ALA A 16 -21.71 -19.11 -12.35
CA ALA A 16 -21.85 -20.56 -12.19
C ALA A 16 -21.23 -21.40 -13.33
N PRO A 17 -21.43 -21.09 -14.64
CA PRO A 17 -20.85 -21.87 -15.73
C PRO A 17 -19.32 -21.74 -15.84
N HIS A 18 -18.73 -20.70 -15.25
CA HIS A 18 -17.31 -20.36 -15.35
C HIS A 18 -16.51 -20.71 -14.09
N ALA A 19 -17.04 -21.55 -13.22
CA ALA A 19 -16.44 -21.89 -11.92
C ALA A 19 -16.14 -20.66 -11.04
N GLY A 20 -16.92 -19.59 -11.20
CA GLY A 20 -16.79 -18.37 -10.39
C GLY A 20 -17.22 -18.64 -8.94
N ALA A 21 -16.47 -18.05 -8.01
CA ALA A 21 -16.66 -18.26 -6.58
C ALA A 21 -17.85 -17.49 -5.98
N LEU A 22 -18.43 -16.51 -6.70
CA LEU A 22 -19.46 -15.63 -6.18
C LEU A 22 -20.86 -16.23 -6.37
N SER A 23 -21.55 -16.50 -5.25
CA SER A 23 -22.91 -17.05 -5.21
C SER A 23 -23.95 -15.98 -4.84
N LEU A 24 -25.25 -16.33 -4.98
CA LEU A 24 -26.35 -15.50 -4.45
C LEU A 24 -26.25 -15.32 -2.93
N GLN A 25 -25.79 -16.34 -2.22
CA GLN A 25 -25.65 -16.28 -0.77
C GLN A 25 -24.55 -15.30 -0.37
N ASP A 26 -23.44 -15.26 -1.11
CA ASP A 26 -22.36 -14.31 -0.85
C ASP A 26 -22.83 -12.87 -1.04
N LEU A 27 -23.56 -12.62 -2.14
CA LEU A 27 -24.15 -11.30 -2.38
C LEU A 27 -25.13 -10.89 -1.27
N LYS A 28 -26.01 -11.81 -0.83
CA LYS A 28 -27.00 -11.54 0.21
C LYS A 28 -26.37 -11.31 1.58
N SER A 29 -25.31 -12.04 1.90
CA SER A 29 -24.62 -11.95 3.19
C SER A 29 -23.58 -10.81 3.26
N TYR A 30 -23.29 -10.14 2.14
CA TYR A 30 -22.32 -9.06 2.11
C TYR A 30 -22.69 -7.92 3.03
N LYS A 31 -21.74 -7.49 3.84
CA LYS A 31 -21.85 -6.34 4.73
C LYS A 31 -20.70 -5.38 4.48
N VAL A 32 -21.02 -4.09 4.49
CA VAL A 32 -20.00 -3.04 4.43
C VAL A 32 -19.21 -3.04 5.74
N ALA A 33 -17.90 -3.02 5.65
CA ALA A 33 -17.03 -2.81 6.80
C ALA A 33 -16.66 -1.32 6.88
N GLU A 34 -16.97 -0.69 8.01
CA GLU A 34 -16.49 0.65 8.33
C GLU A 34 -15.10 0.54 8.95
N ARG A 35 -14.14 1.31 8.45
CA ARG A 35 -12.75 1.26 8.89
C ARG A 35 -12.23 2.68 9.13
N GLU A 36 -11.39 2.81 10.17
CA GLU A 36 -10.70 4.08 10.41
C GLU A 36 -9.73 4.40 9.28
N PRO A 37 -9.71 5.65 8.80
CA PRO A 37 -8.78 6.06 7.76
C PRO A 37 -7.33 5.92 8.22
N LEU A 38 -6.45 5.54 7.29
CA LEU A 38 -5.02 5.55 7.52
C LEU A 38 -4.50 6.98 7.46
N ARG A 39 -3.67 7.35 8.42
CA ARG A 39 -3.10 8.69 8.54
C ARG A 39 -1.58 8.66 8.45
N GLY A 40 -1.03 9.69 7.83
CA GLY A 40 0.41 9.92 7.73
C GLY A 40 0.70 11.41 7.60
N THR A 41 1.97 11.75 7.40
CA THR A 41 2.38 13.14 7.16
C THR A 41 3.37 13.21 6.01
N TYR A 42 3.34 14.32 5.27
CA TYR A 42 4.32 14.63 4.26
C TYR A 42 4.61 16.13 4.26
N ARG A 43 5.86 16.52 4.56
CA ARG A 43 6.31 17.92 4.57
C ARG A 43 5.41 18.88 5.35
N GLY A 44 4.90 18.42 6.50
CA GLY A 44 4.01 19.20 7.36
C GLY A 44 2.52 19.10 6.99
N TYR A 45 2.17 18.46 5.88
CA TYR A 45 0.79 18.18 5.52
C TYR A 45 0.32 16.86 6.11
N GLU A 46 -0.92 16.82 6.59
CA GLU A 46 -1.58 15.58 6.98
C GLU A 46 -2.07 14.83 5.72
N ILE A 47 -1.81 13.54 5.69
CA ILE A 47 -2.32 12.62 4.67
C ILE A 47 -3.39 11.75 5.33
N VAL A 48 -4.60 11.79 4.79
CA VAL A 48 -5.71 10.91 5.19
C VAL A 48 -6.09 10.07 3.99
N THR A 49 -6.04 8.75 4.13
CA THR A 49 -6.20 7.85 2.99
C THR A 49 -6.84 6.52 3.38
N MET A 50 -7.07 5.65 2.39
CA MET A 50 -7.74 4.37 2.56
C MET A 50 -6.89 3.39 3.39
N PRO A 51 -7.47 2.74 4.41
CA PRO A 51 -6.81 1.65 5.12
C PRO A 51 -6.84 0.35 4.30
N PRO A 52 -6.11 -0.71 4.73
CA PRO A 52 -6.32 -2.06 4.21
C PRO A 52 -7.80 -2.49 4.30
N PRO A 53 -8.29 -3.32 3.38
CA PRO A 53 -7.56 -4.12 2.39
C PRO A 53 -7.07 -3.34 1.17
N SER A 54 -7.42 -2.06 1.04
CA SER A 54 -6.80 -1.23 0.01
C SER A 54 -5.31 -1.03 0.30
N SER A 55 -4.48 -1.43 -0.65
CA SER A 55 -3.04 -1.21 -0.53
C SER A 55 -2.63 0.24 -0.82
N GLY A 56 -3.48 1.01 -1.50
CA GLY A 56 -3.17 2.34 -2.01
C GLY A 56 -2.71 3.31 -0.92
N GLY A 57 -3.37 3.31 0.24
CA GLY A 57 -3.04 4.23 1.32
C GLY A 57 -1.69 3.95 1.98
N ALA A 58 -1.42 2.70 2.33
CA ALA A 58 -0.14 2.31 2.94
C ALA A 58 1.04 2.63 2.01
N HIS A 59 0.90 2.30 0.71
CA HIS A 59 1.93 2.61 -0.29
C HIS A 59 2.15 4.10 -0.49
N LEU A 60 1.06 4.86 -0.57
CA LEU A 60 1.16 6.31 -0.71
C LEU A 60 1.98 6.90 0.44
N ILE A 61 1.65 6.55 1.68
CA ILE A 61 2.40 7.04 2.86
C ILE A 61 3.85 6.55 2.82
N GLN A 62 4.10 5.29 2.50
CA GLN A 62 5.45 4.72 2.44
C GLN A 62 6.31 5.42 1.38
N ILE A 63 5.78 5.62 0.17
CA ILE A 63 6.48 6.33 -0.91
C ILE A 63 6.74 7.77 -0.51
N LEU A 64 5.74 8.48 0.00
CA LEU A 64 5.90 9.87 0.44
C LEU A 64 6.94 10.00 1.57
N ASN A 65 6.96 9.08 2.53
CA ASN A 65 7.96 9.05 3.59
C ASN A 65 9.39 8.88 3.04
N MET A 66 9.59 8.06 2.01
CA MET A 66 10.89 7.96 1.33
C MET A 66 11.22 9.25 0.58
N MET A 67 10.25 9.79 -0.19
CA MET A 67 10.42 11.00 -0.99
C MET A 67 10.66 12.26 -0.17
N GLU A 68 10.26 12.29 1.09
CA GLU A 68 10.47 13.42 2.01
C GLU A 68 11.96 13.71 2.27
N ARG A 69 12.82 12.71 2.08
CA ARG A 69 14.27 12.82 2.29
C ARG A 69 15.00 13.65 1.24
N TRP A 70 14.42 13.87 0.09
CA TRP A 70 15.08 14.54 -1.03
C TRP A 70 14.48 15.89 -1.36
N PRO A 71 15.27 16.85 -1.82
CA PRO A 71 14.82 18.20 -2.13
C PRO A 71 14.12 18.24 -3.50
N MET A 72 12.99 17.52 -3.63
CA MET A 72 12.24 17.37 -4.88
C MET A 72 11.88 18.71 -5.54
N ASN A 73 11.61 19.73 -4.72
CA ASN A 73 11.30 21.09 -5.18
C ASN A 73 12.49 21.79 -5.85
N GLN A 74 13.73 21.38 -5.54
CA GLN A 74 14.92 21.94 -6.15
C GLN A 74 15.27 21.24 -7.47
N TRP A 75 14.90 19.97 -7.62
CA TRP A 75 15.22 19.20 -8.83
C TRP A 75 14.31 19.52 -10.02
N GLY A 76 13.15 20.11 -9.75
CA GLY A 76 12.16 20.46 -10.75
C GLY A 76 11.23 19.28 -11.11
N VAL A 77 10.08 19.64 -11.64
CA VAL A 77 9.05 18.68 -12.07
C VAL A 77 9.56 17.87 -13.25
N ASN A 78 9.37 16.57 -13.19
CA ASN A 78 9.77 15.62 -14.25
C ASN A 78 11.26 15.62 -14.61
N SER A 79 12.13 16.13 -13.75
CA SER A 79 13.57 15.95 -13.94
C SER A 79 13.94 14.46 -13.85
N ALA A 80 15.01 14.05 -14.54
CA ALA A 80 15.51 12.67 -14.48
C ALA A 80 15.76 12.22 -13.05
N GLN A 81 16.26 13.11 -12.22
CA GLN A 81 16.52 12.86 -10.81
C GLN A 81 15.23 12.61 -10.02
N SER A 82 14.21 13.48 -10.19
CA SER A 82 12.91 13.30 -9.53
C SER A 82 12.24 11.99 -9.96
N ILE A 83 12.28 11.67 -11.26
CA ILE A 83 11.70 10.44 -11.79
C ILE A 83 12.45 9.21 -11.23
N HIS A 84 13.79 9.26 -11.20
CA HIS A 84 14.62 8.17 -10.68
C HIS A 84 14.26 7.82 -9.24
N TYR A 85 14.30 8.78 -8.33
CA TYR A 85 14.02 8.53 -6.92
C TYR A 85 12.57 8.12 -6.66
N MET A 86 11.63 8.68 -7.41
CA MET A 86 10.23 8.26 -7.34
C MET A 86 10.06 6.81 -7.79
N ALA A 87 10.65 6.43 -8.93
CA ALA A 87 10.57 5.07 -9.45
C ALA A 87 11.22 4.04 -8.52
N GLU A 88 12.40 4.35 -7.96
CA GLU A 88 13.06 3.48 -7.00
C GLU A 88 12.24 3.32 -5.70
N SER A 89 11.67 4.41 -5.18
CA SER A 89 10.77 4.36 -4.02
C SER A 89 9.53 3.52 -4.29
N MET A 90 8.93 3.67 -5.47
CA MET A 90 7.78 2.86 -5.88
C MET A 90 8.14 1.38 -5.95
N LYS A 91 9.28 1.00 -6.54
CA LYS A 91 9.72 -0.40 -6.62
C LYS A 91 9.81 -1.04 -5.23
N LEU A 92 10.39 -0.35 -4.25
CA LEU A 92 10.51 -0.83 -2.87
C LEU A 92 9.14 -1.00 -2.21
N ALA A 93 8.26 0.00 -2.34
CA ALA A 93 6.92 -0.06 -1.79
C ALA A 93 6.09 -1.19 -2.42
N TYR A 94 6.22 -1.42 -3.73
CA TYR A 94 5.52 -2.51 -4.41
C TYR A 94 6.08 -3.90 -4.06
N ALA A 95 7.37 -4.02 -3.75
CA ALA A 95 7.92 -5.26 -3.22
C ALA A 95 7.34 -5.59 -1.83
N ASP A 96 7.27 -4.61 -0.94
CA ASP A 96 6.62 -4.76 0.36
C ASP A 96 5.13 -5.08 0.24
N ARG A 97 4.47 -4.48 -0.74
CA ARG A 97 3.06 -4.78 -1.04
C ARG A 97 2.85 -6.25 -1.33
N ALA A 98 3.67 -6.80 -2.21
CA ALA A 98 3.54 -8.19 -2.65
C ALA A 98 3.72 -9.19 -1.50
N GLU A 99 4.53 -8.81 -0.50
CA GLU A 99 4.85 -9.69 0.64
C GLU A 99 3.87 -9.50 1.82
N TYR A 100 3.49 -8.26 2.15
CA TYR A 100 2.87 -7.97 3.44
C TYR A 100 1.43 -7.52 3.38
N LEU A 101 0.93 -7.06 2.23
CA LEU A 101 -0.42 -6.50 2.19
C LEU A 101 -1.46 -7.54 1.76
N GLY A 102 -2.53 -7.56 2.53
CA GLY A 102 -3.70 -8.39 2.31
C GLY A 102 -4.91 -7.82 3.07
N ASP A 103 -5.96 -8.59 3.15
CA ASP A 103 -7.13 -8.22 3.94
C ASP A 103 -6.84 -8.45 5.43
N PRO A 104 -6.88 -7.39 6.27
CA PRO A 104 -6.57 -7.49 7.69
C PRO A 104 -7.58 -8.33 8.49
N ASP A 105 -8.74 -8.64 7.91
CA ASP A 105 -9.70 -9.57 8.53
C ASP A 105 -9.21 -11.03 8.45
N PHE A 106 -8.24 -11.33 7.57
CA PHE A 106 -7.71 -12.68 7.35
C PHE A 106 -6.21 -12.81 7.58
N VAL A 107 -5.45 -11.71 7.45
CA VAL A 107 -3.99 -11.73 7.59
C VAL A 107 -3.49 -10.57 8.44
N SER A 108 -2.40 -10.79 9.16
CA SER A 108 -1.74 -9.71 9.92
C SER A 108 -0.90 -8.85 8.98
N VAL A 109 -1.26 -7.57 8.89
CA VAL A 109 -0.55 -6.57 8.09
C VAL A 109 0.31 -5.71 9.02
N PRO A 110 1.65 -5.64 8.85
CA PRO A 110 2.55 -4.82 9.67
C PRO A 110 2.44 -3.33 9.30
N LEU A 111 1.24 -2.76 9.50
CA LEU A 111 0.85 -1.47 8.97
C LEU A 111 1.66 -0.30 9.56
N LYS A 112 1.90 -0.33 10.88
CA LYS A 112 2.68 0.72 11.56
C LYS A 112 4.13 0.72 11.06
N GLY A 113 4.72 -0.44 10.87
CA GLY A 113 6.05 -0.59 10.31
C GLY A 113 6.13 -0.08 8.88
N LEU A 114 5.22 -0.53 8.01
CA LEU A 114 5.15 -0.13 6.60
C LEU A 114 5.01 1.40 6.44
N THR A 115 4.27 2.06 7.31
CA THR A 115 4.05 3.52 7.27
C THR A 115 5.02 4.32 8.15
N SER A 116 5.96 3.65 8.81
CA SER A 116 6.97 4.29 9.66
C SER A 116 7.97 5.12 8.84
N LYS A 117 8.26 6.34 9.27
CA LYS A 117 9.31 7.18 8.68
C LYS A 117 10.69 6.53 8.81
N ARG A 118 10.98 5.89 9.94
CA ARG A 118 12.25 5.19 10.18
C ARG A 118 12.45 4.01 9.21
N TYR A 119 11.39 3.27 8.94
CA TYR A 119 11.45 2.19 7.95
C TYR A 119 11.68 2.74 6.54
N ALA A 120 10.94 3.78 6.16
CA ALA A 120 11.13 4.45 4.88
C ALA A 120 12.56 5.01 4.73
N GLU A 121 13.14 5.50 5.82
CA GLU A 121 14.53 5.95 5.86
C GLU A 121 15.52 4.80 5.58
N ALA A 122 15.31 3.65 6.21
CA ALA A 122 16.15 2.47 5.99
C ALA A 122 16.05 1.97 4.54
N LEU A 123 14.85 1.96 3.95
CA LEU A 123 14.65 1.59 2.54
C LEU A 123 15.33 2.57 1.59
N ALA A 124 15.14 3.88 1.82
CA ALA A 124 15.65 4.93 0.98
C ALA A 124 17.18 5.00 0.98
N ALA A 125 17.83 4.63 2.09
CA ALA A 125 19.29 4.59 2.20
C ALA A 125 19.96 3.63 1.20
N GLY A 126 19.21 2.65 0.69
CA GLY A 126 19.70 1.69 -0.30
C GLY A 126 19.48 2.12 -1.76
N ILE A 127 18.94 3.31 -2.02
CA ILE A 127 18.72 3.80 -3.39
C ILE A 127 20.03 4.41 -3.92
N ASP A 128 20.56 3.81 -5.00
CA ASP A 128 21.72 4.35 -5.70
C ASP A 128 21.30 5.59 -6.50
N PRO A 129 21.98 6.74 -6.37
CA PRO A 129 21.60 7.97 -7.07
C PRO A 129 21.83 7.96 -8.59
N TYR A 130 22.63 7.01 -9.08
CA TYR A 130 23.07 6.97 -10.48
C TYR A 130 22.64 5.71 -11.21
N GLN A 131 22.20 4.69 -10.49
CA GLN A 131 21.86 3.40 -11.08
C GLN A 131 20.46 2.92 -10.66
N ALA A 132 19.59 2.71 -11.63
CA ALA A 132 18.29 2.10 -11.40
C ALA A 132 18.43 0.59 -11.20
N ARG A 133 17.82 0.05 -10.15
CA ARG A 133 17.77 -1.40 -9.91
C ARG A 133 16.80 -2.08 -10.87
N ALA A 134 17.17 -3.24 -11.37
CA ALA A 134 16.24 -4.08 -12.13
C ALA A 134 15.14 -4.63 -11.19
N GLY A 135 13.90 -4.66 -11.65
CA GLY A 135 12.76 -5.10 -10.83
C GLY A 135 12.93 -6.52 -10.26
N LYS A 136 13.58 -7.42 -11.02
CA LYS A 136 13.89 -8.79 -10.57
C LYS A 136 14.83 -8.87 -9.35
N ASP A 137 15.59 -7.80 -9.08
CA ASP A 137 16.57 -7.74 -8.00
C ASP A 137 16.01 -7.03 -6.75
N ILE A 138 14.82 -6.44 -6.84
CA ILE A 138 14.13 -5.82 -5.73
C ILE A 138 13.55 -6.91 -4.81
N ARG A 139 13.75 -6.75 -3.51
CA ARG A 139 13.20 -7.63 -2.48
C ARG A 139 12.41 -6.80 -1.47
N PRO A 140 11.40 -7.38 -0.82
CA PRO A 140 10.71 -6.73 0.28
C PRO A 140 11.67 -6.44 1.43
N GLY A 141 11.45 -5.35 2.12
CA GLY A 141 12.18 -5.02 3.33
C GLY A 141 11.66 -5.81 4.55
N LYS A 142 11.94 -5.32 5.75
CA LYS A 142 11.49 -5.93 7.02
C LYS A 142 10.82 -4.86 7.87
N PRO A 143 9.50 -4.63 7.73
CA PRO A 143 8.78 -3.61 8.48
C PRO A 143 8.56 -3.97 9.96
N GLN A 144 8.58 -5.27 10.34
CA GLN A 144 8.24 -5.75 11.69
C GLN A 144 9.05 -5.09 12.82
N PRO A 145 10.36 -4.84 12.70
CA PRO A 145 11.12 -4.15 13.74
C PRO A 145 10.63 -2.71 14.02
N TYR A 146 9.88 -2.13 13.10
CA TYR A 146 9.36 -0.76 13.18
C TYR A 146 7.89 -0.70 13.63
N GLU A 147 7.25 -1.87 13.88
CA GLU A 147 5.92 -1.96 14.49
C GLU A 147 5.91 -1.46 15.93
N LEU A 148 7.00 -1.67 16.64
CA LEU A 148 7.15 -1.25 18.03
C LEU A 148 7.49 0.24 18.05
N SER A 149 6.57 1.05 18.57
CA SER A 149 6.89 2.41 18.98
C SER A 149 7.95 2.34 20.09
N LEU A 150 9.14 2.89 19.86
CA LEU A 150 10.14 3.09 20.91
C LEU A 150 9.67 4.24 21.86
N ILE A 151 8.52 4.06 22.48
CA ILE A 151 8.13 4.80 23.66
C ILE A 151 8.27 3.79 24.79
N HIS A 152 9.46 3.64 25.30
CA HIS A 152 9.79 3.18 26.65
C HIS A 152 11.29 2.81 26.70
N ILE A 153 12.13 3.80 26.75
CA ILE A 153 13.36 3.81 27.54
C ILE A 153 13.45 5.19 28.19
#